data_d4adfcd244898a8fdfb7ddd90ff700fc
#
_entry.id   d4adfcd244898a8fdfb7ddd90ff700fc
#
_cell.length_a   1.000
_cell.length_b   1.000
_cell.length_c   1.000
_cell.angle_alpha   90.00
_cell.angle_beta   90.00
_cell.angle_gamma   90.00
#
_symmetry.space_group_name_H-M   'P 1'
#
loop_
_entity.id
_entity.type
_entity.pdbx_description
1 polymer ?
#
loop_
_entity_poly.entity_id
_entity_poly.type
_entity_poly.pdbx_seq_one_letter_code
_entity_poly.pdbx_strand_id
1 'polypeptide(L)'
;GDKNTPLLRSMQARNRQAQRILKLFGHQDPGLVTATAGPEQEYFLIDRNFYFARPDLAICGRTLIGARPPKGQEFEDQYFGAIPERVLACMLECERELYKLGVPVKTRHNEVAPAQ
;
A
#
# COMPACT_ATOMS: atom_id res chain seq x y z
N GLY A 1 13.70 23.86 11.36
CA GLY A 1 13.82 23.60 9.94
C GLY A 1 13.26 22.29 9.62
N ASP A 2 12.92 22.10 8.64
CA ASP A 2 11.82 21.39 8.81
C ASP A 2 11.62 20.40 7.78
N LYS A 3 11.47 19.15 8.16
CA LYS A 3 11.03 18.01 7.37
C LYS A 3 9.72 18.32 6.63
N ASN A 4 8.89 19.18 7.18
CA ASN A 4 7.61 19.58 6.59
C ASN A 4 7.74 20.59 5.43
N THR A 5 8.79 21.38 5.40
CA THR A 5 8.95 22.42 4.37
C THR A 5 8.98 21.85 2.93
N PRO A 6 9.76 20.81 2.63
CA PRO A 6 9.72 20.20 1.29
C PRO A 6 8.35 19.64 0.93
N LEU A 7 7.66 19.03 1.89
CA LEU A 7 6.32 18.50 1.70
C LEU A 7 5.33 19.59 1.33
N LEU A 8 5.28 20.67 2.11
CA LEU A 8 4.37 21.79 1.87
C LEU A 8 4.65 22.47 0.51
N ARG A 9 5.92 22.65 0.17
CA ARG A 9 6.31 23.21 -1.13
C ARG A 9 5.91 22.31 -2.29
N SER A 10 6.05 20.99 -2.15
CA SER A 10 5.64 20.04 -3.19
C SER A 10 4.12 20.06 -3.38
N MET A 11 3.36 20.17 -2.29
CA MET A 11 1.90 20.28 -2.36
C MET A 11 1.47 21.56 -3.07
N GLN A 12 2.13 22.70 -2.80
CA GLN A 12 1.86 23.96 -3.48
C GLN A 12 2.19 23.89 -4.97
N ALA A 13 3.32 23.28 -5.32
CA ALA A 13 3.72 23.09 -6.71
C ALA A 13 2.72 22.22 -7.46
N ARG A 14 2.30 21.12 -6.85
CA ARG A 14 1.28 20.22 -7.38
C ARG A 14 -0.06 20.94 -7.59
N ASN A 15 -0.51 21.69 -6.60
CA ASN A 15 -1.74 22.46 -6.70
C ASN A 15 -1.72 23.38 -7.90
N ARG A 16 -0.65 24.14 -8.13
CA ARG A 16 -0.52 25.02 -9.28
C ARG A 16 -0.67 24.27 -10.61
N GLN A 17 -0.04 23.12 -10.74
CA GLN A 17 -0.12 22.33 -11.99
C GLN A 17 -1.51 21.68 -12.15
N ALA A 18 -2.08 21.17 -11.09
CA ALA A 18 -3.43 20.59 -11.11
C ALA A 18 -4.48 21.63 -11.52
N GLN A 19 -4.39 22.85 -11.02
CA GLN A 19 -5.28 23.94 -11.42
C GLN A 19 -5.15 24.28 -12.90
N ARG A 20 -3.93 24.25 -13.46
CA ARG A 20 -3.73 24.45 -14.90
C ARG A 20 -4.48 23.39 -15.72
N ILE A 21 -4.38 22.15 -15.32
CA ILE A 21 -5.07 21.03 -15.99
C ILE A 21 -6.60 21.20 -15.88
N LEU A 22 -7.10 21.47 -14.68
CA LEU A 22 -8.53 21.65 -14.45
C LEU A 22 -9.11 22.78 -15.27
N LYS A 23 -8.37 23.88 -15.44
CA LYS A 23 -8.79 24.98 -16.33
C LYS A 23 -8.90 24.54 -17.78
N LEU A 24 -8.00 23.69 -18.26
CA LEU A 24 -8.10 23.12 -19.62
C LEU A 24 -9.35 22.24 -19.79
N PHE A 25 -9.83 21.63 -18.71
CA PHE A 25 -11.09 20.89 -18.71
C PHE A 25 -12.33 21.77 -18.50
N GLY A 26 -12.17 23.08 -18.45
CA GLY A 26 -13.28 24.03 -18.38
C GLY A 26 -13.66 24.48 -16.97
N HIS A 27 -12.93 24.08 -15.95
CA HIS A 27 -13.15 24.55 -14.57
C HIS A 27 -12.57 25.96 -14.40
N GLN A 28 -13.43 26.96 -14.29
CA GLN A 28 -13.03 28.38 -14.23
C GLN A 28 -12.31 28.71 -12.92
N ASP A 29 -12.84 28.19 -11.80
CA ASP A 29 -12.27 28.39 -10.46
C ASP A 29 -12.27 27.06 -9.70
N PRO A 30 -11.26 26.22 -9.92
CA PRO A 30 -11.23 24.86 -9.33
C PRO A 30 -10.95 24.83 -7.82
N GLY A 31 -10.64 25.97 -7.22
CA GLY A 31 -10.26 26.00 -5.80
C GLY A 31 -8.92 25.34 -5.51
N LEU A 32 -8.65 25.08 -4.23
CA LEU A 32 -7.42 24.45 -3.78
C LEU A 32 -7.43 22.96 -4.07
N VAL A 33 -6.40 22.47 -4.78
CA VAL A 33 -6.19 21.05 -5.01
C VAL A 33 -5.16 20.53 -4.01
N THR A 34 -5.60 19.63 -3.15
CA THR A 34 -4.75 19.02 -2.13
C THR A 34 -4.39 17.59 -2.49
N ALA A 35 -3.24 17.15 -2.00
CA ALA A 35 -2.86 15.75 -2.00
C ALA A 35 -3.12 15.14 -0.63
N THR A 36 -3.60 13.92 -0.63
CA THR A 36 -3.74 13.11 0.59
C THR A 36 -2.82 11.92 0.52
N ALA A 37 -2.34 11.47 1.67
CA ALA A 37 -1.55 10.26 1.81
C ALA A 37 -2.02 9.50 3.04
N GLY A 38 -1.90 8.19 3.00
CA GLY A 38 -2.18 7.32 4.13
C GLY A 38 -1.10 6.26 4.27
N PRO A 39 -0.91 5.72 5.46
CA PRO A 39 0.01 4.61 5.67
C PRO A 39 -0.54 3.33 5.03
N GLU A 40 0.36 2.49 4.57
CA GLU A 40 0.06 1.17 4.06
C GLU A 40 0.80 0.11 4.87
N GLN A 41 0.18 -1.06 5.00
CA GLN A 41 0.80 -2.25 5.54
C GLN A 41 1.06 -3.21 4.40
N GLU A 42 2.32 -3.55 4.17
CA GLU A 42 2.73 -4.54 3.19
C GLU A 42 3.18 -5.79 3.92
N TYR A 43 2.61 -6.93 3.57
CA TYR A 43 2.89 -8.17 4.27
C TYR A 43 2.74 -9.39 3.36
N PHE A 44 3.41 -10.46 3.76
CA PHE A 44 3.21 -11.80 3.21
C PHE A 44 2.35 -12.59 4.19
N LEU A 45 1.21 -13.08 3.77
CA LEU A 45 0.40 -13.97 4.57
C LEU A 45 0.92 -15.39 4.40
N ILE A 46 1.34 -16.02 5.50
CA ILE A 46 1.87 -17.38 5.50
C ILE A 46 1.02 -18.30 6.35
N ASP A 47 0.99 -19.58 6.01
CA ASP A 47 0.32 -20.57 6.80
C ASP A 47 1.00 -20.71 8.19
N ARG A 48 0.19 -20.73 9.23
CA ARG A 48 0.68 -20.77 10.63
C ARG A 48 1.53 -21.99 10.92
N ASN A 49 1.21 -23.13 10.33
CA ASN A 49 2.00 -24.35 10.52
C ASN A 49 3.39 -24.21 9.89
N PHE A 50 3.47 -23.59 8.73
CA PHE A 50 4.77 -23.28 8.10
C PHE A 50 5.56 -22.25 8.91
N TYR A 51 4.90 -21.26 9.48
CA TYR A 51 5.55 -20.29 10.37
C TYR A 51 6.25 -21.00 11.55
N PHE A 52 5.56 -21.91 12.22
CA PHE A 52 6.15 -22.65 13.34
C PHE A 52 7.22 -23.67 12.93
N ALA A 53 7.23 -24.12 11.69
CA ALA A 53 8.27 -24.97 11.14
C ALA A 53 9.56 -24.20 10.79
N ARG A 54 9.53 -22.88 10.82
CA ARG A 54 10.64 -21.98 10.48
C ARG A 54 11.17 -21.28 11.72
N PRO A 55 12.29 -21.74 12.30
CA PRO A 55 12.85 -21.12 13.51
C PRO A 55 13.21 -19.65 13.35
N ASP A 56 13.68 -19.24 12.19
CA ASP A 56 13.99 -17.85 11.87
C ASP A 56 12.75 -16.95 11.97
N LEU A 57 11.62 -17.39 11.43
CA LEU A 57 10.36 -16.64 11.49
C LEU A 57 9.79 -16.64 12.92
N ALA A 58 9.80 -17.79 13.59
CA ALA A 58 9.22 -17.94 14.92
C ALA A 58 10.00 -17.14 15.98
N ILE A 59 11.32 -17.10 15.88
CA ILE A 59 12.19 -16.45 16.87
C ILE A 59 12.44 -14.99 16.51
N CYS A 60 12.76 -14.69 15.25
CA CYS A 60 13.20 -13.38 14.83
C CYS A 60 12.10 -12.54 14.16
N GLY A 61 10.95 -13.12 13.83
CA GLY A 61 9.87 -12.44 13.12
C GLY A 61 10.21 -12.09 11.67
N ARG A 62 11.30 -12.63 11.14
CA ARG A 62 11.73 -12.39 9.76
C ARG A 62 12.56 -13.55 9.24
N THR A 63 12.70 -13.63 7.93
CA THR A 63 13.66 -14.52 7.29
C THR A 63 15.09 -14.01 7.56
N LEU A 64 15.95 -14.86 8.08
CA LEU A 64 17.37 -14.52 8.32
C LEU A 64 18.19 -14.65 7.04
N ILE A 65 17.94 -15.71 6.28
CA ILE A 65 18.58 -15.93 4.99
C ILE A 65 17.48 -15.74 3.94
N GLY A 66 17.54 -14.63 3.24
CA GLY A 66 16.52 -14.27 2.26
C GLY A 66 16.52 -15.20 1.05
N ALA A 67 15.35 -15.48 0.53
CA ALA A 67 15.24 -15.99 -0.82
C ALA A 67 15.78 -14.95 -1.81
N ARG A 68 16.28 -15.43 -2.95
CA ARG A 68 16.58 -14.52 -4.05
C ARG A 68 15.32 -13.75 -4.41
N PRO A 69 15.42 -12.45 -4.72
CA PRO A 69 14.28 -11.74 -5.26
C PRO A 69 13.74 -12.50 -6.48
N PRO A 70 12.42 -12.55 -6.66
CA PRO A 70 11.83 -13.24 -7.78
C PRO A 70 12.39 -12.67 -9.09
N LYS A 71 12.86 -13.56 -9.95
CA LYS A 71 13.26 -13.16 -11.31
C LYS A 71 12.04 -13.19 -12.20
N GLY A 72 12.00 -12.31 -13.19
CA GLY A 72 10.95 -12.30 -14.19
C GLY A 72 9.64 -11.68 -13.70
N GLN A 73 9.71 -10.72 -12.81
CA GLN A 73 8.52 -10.01 -12.34
C GLN A 73 7.79 -9.25 -13.46
N GLU A 74 8.45 -8.99 -14.55
CA GLU A 74 7.89 -8.32 -15.72
C GLU A 74 6.74 -9.09 -16.37
N PHE A 75 6.62 -10.38 -16.12
CA PHE A 75 5.53 -11.22 -16.60
C PHE A 75 4.53 -11.60 -15.51
N GLU A 76 4.69 -11.09 -14.31
CA GLU A 76 3.80 -11.33 -13.19
C GLU A 76 2.64 -10.33 -13.18
N ASP A 77 1.54 -10.72 -12.57
CA ASP A 77 0.35 -9.87 -12.52
C ASP A 77 0.53 -8.63 -11.65
N GLN A 78 1.47 -8.65 -10.70
CA GLN A 78 1.76 -7.56 -9.77
C GLN A 78 0.46 -7.04 -9.12
N TYR A 79 0.19 -5.75 -9.21
CA TYR A 79 -1.02 -5.13 -8.66
C TYR A 79 -2.32 -5.62 -9.30
N PHE A 80 -2.27 -6.17 -10.50
CA PHE A 80 -3.45 -6.56 -11.27
C PHE A 80 -3.90 -8.01 -11.04
N GLY A 81 -3.13 -8.77 -10.28
CA GLY A 81 -3.48 -10.15 -9.94
C GLY A 81 -4.70 -10.24 -9.04
N ALA A 82 -5.40 -11.35 -9.12
CA ALA A 82 -6.49 -11.65 -8.20
C ALA A 82 -5.94 -11.95 -6.80
N ILE A 83 -6.60 -11.45 -5.77
CA ILE A 83 -6.26 -11.77 -4.39
C ILE A 83 -6.77 -13.19 -4.10
N PRO A 84 -5.91 -14.12 -3.63
CA PRO A 84 -6.34 -15.45 -3.25
C PRO A 84 -7.42 -15.43 -2.17
N GLU A 85 -8.35 -16.37 -2.20
CA GLU A 85 -9.52 -16.38 -1.33
C GLU A 85 -9.17 -16.33 0.16
N ARG A 86 -8.19 -17.11 0.62
CA ARG A 86 -7.75 -17.09 2.03
C ARG A 86 -7.17 -15.74 2.45
N VAL A 87 -6.42 -15.10 1.56
CA VAL A 87 -5.84 -13.79 1.81
C VAL A 87 -6.93 -12.74 1.86
N LEU A 88 -7.85 -12.77 0.91
CA LEU A 88 -9.00 -11.84 0.89
C LEU A 88 -9.86 -11.98 2.13
N ALA A 89 -10.14 -13.20 2.57
CA ALA A 89 -10.91 -13.43 3.80
C ALA A 89 -10.22 -12.81 5.02
N CYS A 90 -8.91 -12.97 5.15
CA CYS A 90 -8.12 -12.35 6.22
C CYS A 90 -8.21 -10.82 6.15
N MET A 91 -8.03 -10.24 4.97
CA MET A 91 -8.09 -8.79 4.79
C MET A 91 -9.47 -8.22 5.13
N LEU A 92 -10.54 -8.90 4.73
CA LEU A 92 -11.91 -8.49 5.05
C LEU A 92 -12.21 -8.56 6.54
N GLU A 93 -11.70 -9.57 7.23
CA GLU A 93 -11.83 -9.69 8.67
C GLU A 93 -11.04 -8.59 9.39
N CYS A 94 -9.80 -8.34 8.98
CA CYS A 94 -9.00 -7.22 9.49
C CYS A 94 -9.69 -5.87 9.29
N GLU A 95 -10.24 -5.60 8.13
CA GLU A 95 -10.99 -4.38 7.84
C GLU A 95 -12.17 -4.20 8.81
N ARG A 96 -12.90 -5.27 9.05
CA ARG A 96 -14.04 -5.25 9.95
C ARG A 96 -13.65 -4.95 11.40
N GLU A 97 -12.56 -5.54 11.87
CA GLU A 97 -12.02 -5.29 13.21
C GLU A 97 -11.45 -3.87 13.34
N LEU A 98 -10.74 -3.38 12.33
CA LEU A 98 -10.24 -2.01 12.30
C LEU A 98 -11.36 -0.98 12.28
N TYR A 99 -12.44 -1.25 11.56
CA TYR A 99 -13.62 -0.39 11.55
C TYR A 99 -14.22 -0.20 12.95
N LYS A 100 -14.29 -1.28 13.76
CA LYS A 100 -14.75 -1.20 15.15
C LYS A 100 -13.87 -0.28 16.01
N LEU A 101 -12.60 -0.14 15.66
CA LEU A 101 -11.66 0.74 16.33
C LEU A 101 -11.63 2.16 15.75
N GLY A 102 -12.47 2.45 14.77
CA GLY A 102 -12.50 3.75 14.11
C GLY A 102 -11.36 3.96 13.10
N VAL A 103 -10.69 2.90 12.67
CA VAL A 103 -9.62 2.96 11.67
C VAL A 103 -10.20 2.62 10.29
N PRO A 104 -10.32 3.59 9.39
CA PRO A 104 -10.82 3.32 8.05
C PRO A 104 -9.78 2.59 7.21
N VAL A 105 -10.21 1.56 6.49
CA VAL A 105 -9.41 0.89 5.47
C VAL A 105 -9.91 1.37 4.11
N LYS A 106 -9.01 1.94 3.32
CA LYS A 106 -9.36 2.49 2.01
C LYS A 106 -9.42 1.41 0.93
N THR A 107 -8.42 0.54 0.91
CA THR A 107 -8.29 -0.45 -0.15
C THR A 107 -7.43 -1.63 0.29
N ARG A 108 -7.47 -2.68 -0.48
CA ARG A 108 -6.61 -3.85 -0.44
C ARG A 108 -6.25 -4.25 -1.86
N HIS A 109 -5.05 -4.67 -2.07
CA HIS A 109 -4.56 -5.11 -3.38
C HIS A 109 -3.29 -5.93 -3.24
N ASN A 110 -2.89 -6.57 -4.32
CA ASN A 110 -1.57 -7.20 -4.40
C ASN A 110 -0.49 -6.13 -4.58
N GLU A 111 0.71 -6.45 -4.11
CA GLU A 111 1.89 -5.64 -4.33
C GLU A 111 2.71 -6.14 -5.51
N VAL A 112 3.81 -5.45 -5.81
CA VAL A 112 4.71 -5.83 -6.91
C VAL A 112 5.41 -7.17 -6.64
N ALA A 113 5.80 -7.42 -5.39
CA ALA A 113 6.43 -8.67 -5.05
C ALA A 113 5.42 -9.82 -5.10
N PRO A 114 5.80 -10.98 -5.65
CA PRO A 114 4.92 -12.15 -5.67
C PRO A 114 4.46 -12.54 -4.27
N ALA A 115 3.19 -12.82 -4.13
CA ALA A 115 2.53 -13.20 -2.88
C ALA A 115 2.49 -12.12 -1.78
N GLN A 116 2.81 -10.91 -2.12
CA GLN A 116 2.68 -9.78 -1.21
C GLN A 116 1.36 -9.03 -1.43
#